data_83e0cbe6a471730ff8447ec936e9bcb5
#
_entry.id   83e0cbe6a471730ff8447ec936e9bcb5
#
_cell.length_a   1.000
_cell.length_b   1.000
_cell.length_c   1.000
_cell.angle_alpha   90.00
_cell.angle_beta   90.00
_cell.angle_gamma   90.00
#
_symmetry.space_group_name_H-M   'P 1'
#
loop_
_entity.id
_entity.type
_entity.pdbx_description
1 polymer ?
#
loop_
_entity_poly.entity_id
_entity_poly.type
_entity_poly.pdbx_seq_one_letter_code
_entity_poly.pdbx_strand_id
1 'polypeptide(L)'
;MRVLDGEQRLVRIFVGESDRWHHQSLSSALLERLRREGFAGATVFHGTAGFGARSVLHTAHLLRLSEDLPVLIEIVETEDGVARLIPILDEMITEGLVTVETVRVIRYAPGTRPLDGKRS
;
A
#
# COMPACT_ATOMS: atom_id res chain seq x y z
N MET A 1 9.79 5.49 -19.76
CA MET A 1 8.54 5.80 -19.06
C MET A 1 7.65 4.57 -18.99
N ARG A 2 7.03 4.37 -17.86
CA ARG A 2 6.14 3.24 -17.68
C ARG A 2 4.76 3.57 -18.21
N VAL A 3 4.14 2.61 -18.88
CA VAL A 3 2.81 2.77 -19.43
C VAL A 3 1.87 1.86 -18.64
N LEU A 4 0.84 2.46 -18.06
CA LEU A 4 -0.12 1.74 -17.24
C LEU A 4 -1.52 1.70 -17.86
N ASP A 5 -1.64 1.97 -19.15
CA ASP A 5 -2.94 1.92 -19.79
C ASP A 5 -3.35 0.49 -20.06
N GLY A 6 -4.67 0.28 -20.11
CA GLY A 6 -5.20 -1.03 -20.44
C GLY A 6 -5.32 -1.92 -19.21
N GLU A 7 -5.22 -3.21 -19.44
CA GLU A 7 -5.39 -4.19 -18.38
C GLU A 7 -4.16 -4.24 -17.49
N GLN A 8 -4.36 -3.92 -16.23
CA GLN A 8 -3.28 -3.87 -15.25
C GLN A 8 -3.73 -4.57 -13.98
N ARG A 9 -2.94 -4.46 -12.93
CA ARG A 9 -3.22 -5.12 -11.66
C ARG A 9 -3.37 -4.09 -10.57
N LEU A 10 -4.38 -4.28 -9.74
CA LEU A 10 -4.58 -3.48 -8.53
C LEU A 10 -4.17 -4.34 -7.35
N VAL A 11 -3.18 -3.88 -6.61
CA VAL A 11 -2.71 -4.55 -5.41
C VAL A 11 -3.22 -3.76 -4.22
N ARG A 12 -3.84 -4.47 -3.28
CA ARG A 12 -4.26 -3.89 -2.01
C ARG A 12 -3.52 -4.57 -0.89
N ILE A 13 -2.92 -3.75 -0.04
CA ILE A 13 -2.14 -4.22 1.09
C ILE A 13 -2.82 -3.72 2.35
N PHE A 14 -3.30 -4.66 3.18
CA PHE A 14 -4.01 -4.33 4.41
C PHE A 14 -3.08 -4.61 5.58
N VAL A 15 -2.74 -3.57 6.33
CA VAL A 15 -1.91 -3.68 7.53
C VAL A 15 -2.57 -2.85 8.63
N GLY A 16 -1.98 -2.84 9.80
CA GLY A 16 -2.49 -2.08 10.91
C GLY A 16 -1.69 -0.81 11.13
N GLU A 17 -2.34 0.16 11.71
CA GLU A 17 -1.68 1.42 12.00
C GLU A 17 -0.51 1.25 12.96
N SER A 18 -0.61 0.27 13.85
CA SER A 18 0.44 0.03 14.85
C SER A 18 1.55 -0.88 14.34
N ASP A 19 1.43 -1.43 13.15
CA ASP A 19 2.49 -2.27 12.61
C ASP A 19 3.74 -1.46 12.37
N ARG A 20 4.88 -2.05 12.70
CA ARG A 20 6.14 -1.34 12.64
C ARG A 20 7.13 -2.04 11.72
N TRP A 21 7.98 -1.26 11.14
CA TRP A 21 9.15 -1.74 10.41
C TRP A 21 10.35 -1.01 10.99
N HIS A 22 11.16 -1.75 11.74
CA HIS A 22 12.26 -1.15 12.48
C HIS A 22 11.68 -0.10 13.44
N HIS A 23 11.94 1.17 13.22
CA HIS A 23 11.50 2.20 14.17
C HIS A 23 10.45 3.13 13.58
N GLN A 24 9.80 2.72 12.51
CA GLN A 24 8.79 3.57 11.91
C GLN A 24 7.55 2.74 11.59
N SER A 25 6.49 3.40 11.21
CA SER A 25 5.28 2.67 10.85
C SER A 25 5.54 1.86 9.59
N LEU A 26 4.95 0.68 9.55
CA LEU A 26 5.12 -0.20 8.41
C LEU A 26 4.61 0.45 7.13
N SER A 27 3.47 1.13 7.21
CA SER A 27 2.91 1.76 6.01
C SER A 27 3.83 2.85 5.46
N SER A 28 4.44 3.64 6.34
CA SER A 28 5.39 4.66 5.89
C SER A 28 6.63 4.02 5.28
N ALA A 29 7.12 2.96 5.89
CA ALA A 29 8.30 2.27 5.39
C ALA A 29 8.03 1.65 4.03
N LEU A 30 6.84 1.05 3.87
CA LEU A 30 6.45 0.48 2.58
C LEU A 30 6.37 1.55 1.51
N LEU A 31 5.73 2.66 1.83
CA LEU A 31 5.57 3.73 0.85
C LEU A 31 6.93 4.24 0.38
N GLU A 32 7.83 4.43 1.33
CA GLU A 32 9.17 4.89 1.02
C GLU A 32 9.93 3.87 0.16
N ARG A 33 9.81 2.60 0.52
CA ARG A 33 10.47 1.53 -0.23
C ARG A 33 9.96 1.47 -1.66
N LEU A 34 8.65 1.55 -1.83
CA LEU A 34 8.04 1.48 -3.17
C LEU A 34 8.48 2.65 -4.03
N ARG A 35 8.54 3.83 -3.44
CA ARG A 35 9.00 4.99 -4.18
C ARG A 35 10.45 4.83 -4.60
N ARG A 36 11.28 4.37 -3.69
CA ARG A 36 12.71 4.18 -3.97
C ARG A 36 12.94 3.12 -5.03
N GLU A 37 12.09 2.09 -5.06
CA GLU A 37 12.21 1.01 -6.02
C GLU A 37 11.61 1.33 -7.38
N GLY A 38 11.04 2.51 -7.54
CA GLY A 38 10.58 2.96 -8.85
C GLY A 38 9.19 2.54 -9.24
N PHE A 39 8.34 2.21 -8.28
CA PHE A 39 6.95 1.91 -8.60
C PHE A 39 6.22 3.17 -9.02
N ALA A 40 5.19 3.01 -9.85
CA ALA A 40 4.53 4.13 -10.49
C ALA A 40 3.80 5.03 -9.50
N GLY A 41 3.28 4.43 -8.43
CA GLY A 41 2.58 5.23 -7.44
C GLY A 41 1.97 4.31 -6.40
N ALA A 42 1.59 4.90 -5.29
CA ALA A 42 0.90 4.18 -4.22
C ALA A 42 0.11 5.20 -3.42
N THR A 43 -1.02 4.75 -2.90
CA THR A 43 -1.89 5.60 -2.10
C THR A 43 -2.18 4.90 -0.79
N VAL A 44 -2.09 5.64 0.30
CA VAL A 44 -2.37 5.12 1.64
C VAL A 44 -3.71 5.67 2.10
N PHE A 45 -4.57 4.76 2.54
CA PHE A 45 -5.87 5.10 3.12
C PHE A 45 -5.87 4.68 4.57
N HIS A 46 -6.36 5.54 5.42
CA HIS A 46 -6.53 5.21 6.84
C HIS A 46 -7.99 4.88 7.08
N GLY A 47 -8.23 3.65 7.54
CA GLY A 47 -9.58 3.25 7.88
C GLY A 47 -10.03 3.91 9.17
N THR A 48 -11.33 4.09 9.31
CA THR A 48 -11.89 4.66 10.52
C THR A 48 -12.35 3.58 11.48
N ALA A 49 -12.45 2.34 11.05
CA ALA A 49 -12.86 1.21 11.87
C ALA A 49 -12.54 -0.07 11.14
N GLY A 50 -12.32 -1.12 11.90
CA GLY A 50 -12.10 -2.42 11.31
C GLY A 50 -11.32 -3.31 12.26
N PHE A 51 -11.20 -4.59 11.86
CA PHE A 51 -10.40 -5.52 12.62
C PHE A 51 -9.87 -6.59 11.66
N GLY A 52 -8.79 -7.22 12.07
CA GLY A 52 -8.21 -8.32 11.31
C GLY A 52 -8.08 -9.55 12.18
N ALA A 53 -7.42 -10.57 11.64
CA ALA A 53 -7.31 -11.86 12.32
C ALA A 53 -6.64 -11.76 13.69
N ARG A 54 -5.71 -10.83 13.83
CA ARG A 54 -4.95 -10.66 15.07
C ARG A 54 -5.48 -9.56 15.94
N SER A 55 -6.46 -8.82 15.46
CA SER A 55 -7.07 -7.77 16.26
C SER A 55 -8.15 -8.38 17.12
N VAL A 56 -7.86 -8.54 18.38
CA VAL A 56 -8.81 -9.13 19.30
C VAL A 56 -9.81 -8.06 19.70
N LEU A 57 -11.07 -8.35 19.40
CA LEU A 57 -12.13 -7.40 19.69
C LEU A 57 -12.73 -7.72 21.04
N HIS A 58 -12.34 -6.98 22.05
CA HIS A 58 -12.94 -7.08 23.35
C HIS A 58 -13.95 -5.96 23.51
N THR A 59 -15.11 -6.30 24.03
CA THR A 59 -16.17 -5.33 24.17
C THR A 59 -15.72 -4.07 24.87
N ALA A 60 -14.94 -4.22 25.91
CA ALA A 60 -14.47 -3.10 26.68
C ALA A 60 -13.52 -2.18 25.91
N HIS A 61 -13.06 -2.65 24.75
CA HIS A 61 -12.07 -1.92 24.00
C HIS A 61 -12.60 -1.34 22.70
N LEU A 62 -13.91 -1.38 22.51
CA LEU A 62 -14.46 -0.84 21.27
C LEU A 62 -14.11 0.62 21.08
N LEU A 63 -14.02 1.36 22.18
CA LEU A 63 -13.66 2.77 22.09
C LEU A 63 -12.20 3.00 21.80
N ARG A 64 -11.41 1.94 21.78
CA ARG A 64 -9.99 2.04 21.50
C ARG A 64 -9.65 1.53 20.14
N LEU A 65 -10.60 1.50 19.25
CA LEU A 65 -10.33 1.07 17.89
C LEU A 65 -9.26 1.91 17.22
N SER A 66 -9.08 3.13 17.70
CA SER A 66 -8.05 3.99 17.13
C SER A 66 -6.64 3.52 17.44
N GLU A 67 -6.47 2.51 18.30
CA GLU A 67 -5.12 2.04 18.64
C GLU A 67 -4.52 1.20 17.53
N ASP A 68 -5.33 0.61 16.68
CA ASP A 68 -4.81 -0.19 15.59
C ASP A 68 -5.82 -0.17 14.45
N LEU A 69 -6.03 1.00 13.91
CA LEU A 69 -6.93 1.15 12.79
C LEU A 69 -6.34 0.52 11.54
N PRO A 70 -7.18 0.05 10.65
CA PRO A 70 -6.67 -0.55 9.41
C PRO A 70 -6.07 0.52 8.50
N VAL A 71 -5.02 0.12 7.81
CA VAL A 71 -4.38 0.95 6.81
C VAL A 71 -4.37 0.16 5.52
N LEU A 72 -4.80 0.78 4.44
CA LEU A 72 -4.86 0.18 3.13
C LEU A 72 -3.91 0.93 2.21
N ILE A 73 -3.03 0.18 1.55
CA ILE A 73 -2.15 0.74 0.54
C ILE A 73 -2.60 0.17 -0.80
N GLU A 74 -2.87 1.05 -1.76
CA GLU A 74 -3.27 0.64 -3.10
C GLU A 74 -2.21 1.02 -4.10
N ILE A 75 -1.92 0.08 -5.00
CA ILE A 75 -0.93 0.24 -6.05
C ILE A 75 -1.52 -0.31 -7.33
N VAL A 76 -1.44 0.47 -8.42
CA VAL A 76 -1.77 -0.04 -9.75
C VAL A 76 -0.46 -0.25 -10.48
N GLU A 77 -0.25 -1.45 -10.98
CA GLU A 77 1.02 -1.81 -11.61
C GLU A 77 0.80 -2.77 -12.75
N THR A 78 1.85 -2.92 -13.55
CA THR A 78 1.89 -3.97 -14.55
C THR A 78 2.07 -5.31 -13.86
N GLU A 79 1.84 -6.37 -14.61
CA GLU A 79 2.07 -7.70 -14.08
C GLU A 79 3.54 -7.88 -13.67
N ASP A 80 4.46 -7.35 -14.46
CA ASP A 80 5.88 -7.40 -14.10
C ASP A 80 6.17 -6.61 -12.82
N GLY A 81 5.49 -5.47 -12.66
CA GLY A 81 5.63 -4.68 -11.45
C GLY A 81 5.17 -5.45 -10.22
N VAL A 82 4.06 -6.19 -10.36
CA VAL A 82 3.59 -7.00 -9.25
C VAL A 82 4.62 -8.08 -8.89
N ALA A 83 5.22 -8.70 -9.91
CA ALA A 83 6.24 -9.71 -9.67
C ALA A 83 7.42 -9.15 -8.90
N ARG A 84 7.79 -7.89 -9.17
CA ARG A 84 8.86 -7.23 -8.41
C ARG A 84 8.41 -6.86 -7.00
N LEU A 85 7.13 -6.64 -6.83
CA LEU A 85 6.58 -6.21 -5.55
C LEU A 85 6.58 -7.35 -4.53
N ILE A 86 6.31 -8.56 -4.97
CA ILE A 86 6.10 -9.68 -4.05
C ILE A 86 7.29 -9.91 -3.11
N PRO A 87 8.54 -9.95 -3.58
CA PRO A 87 9.65 -10.12 -2.63
C PRO A 87 9.76 -8.99 -1.61
N ILE A 88 9.38 -7.78 -2.00
CA ILE A 88 9.40 -6.65 -1.06
C ILE A 88 8.37 -6.88 0.04
N LEU A 89 7.18 -7.32 -0.35
CA LEU A 89 6.13 -7.59 0.62
C LEU A 89 6.51 -8.76 1.52
N ASP A 90 7.13 -9.79 0.96
CA ASP A 90 7.59 -10.93 1.76
C ASP A 90 8.61 -10.51 2.80
N GLU A 91 9.45 -9.56 2.44
CA GLU A 91 10.47 -9.07 3.35
C GLU A 91 9.86 -8.24 4.48
N MET A 92 8.90 -7.41 4.16
CA MET A 92 8.47 -6.37 5.09
C MET A 92 7.19 -6.68 5.85
N ILE A 93 6.34 -7.54 5.34
CA ILE A 93 5.04 -7.80 5.95
C ILE A 93 5.04 -9.18 6.59
N THR A 94 4.92 -9.21 7.92
CA THR A 94 4.78 -10.47 8.63
C THR A 94 3.32 -10.81 8.90
N GLU A 95 2.49 -9.78 9.03
CA GLU A 95 1.05 -9.94 9.25
C GLU A 95 0.34 -8.95 8.38
N GLY A 96 -0.66 -9.41 7.68
CA GLY A 96 -1.42 -8.55 6.80
C GLY A 96 -2.10 -9.36 5.74
N LEU A 97 -2.77 -8.67 4.86
CA LEU A 97 -3.47 -9.29 3.75
C LEU A 97 -3.09 -8.54 2.49
N VAL A 98 -2.73 -9.28 1.47
CA VAL A 98 -2.41 -8.68 0.18
C VAL A 98 -3.31 -9.34 -0.86
N THR A 99 -4.01 -8.52 -1.60
CA THR A 99 -4.87 -9.00 -2.68
C THR A 99 -4.45 -8.38 -4.00
N VAL A 100 -4.69 -9.11 -5.08
CA VAL A 100 -4.40 -8.64 -6.43
C VAL A 100 -5.63 -8.91 -7.28
N GLU A 101 -6.04 -7.92 -8.02
CA GLU A 101 -7.12 -8.10 -8.97
C GLU A 101 -6.81 -7.37 -10.26
N THR A 102 -7.45 -7.79 -11.32
CA THR A 102 -7.28 -7.15 -12.63
C THR A 102 -8.16 -5.91 -12.67
N VAL A 103 -7.57 -4.82 -13.13
CA VAL A 103 -8.32 -3.59 -13.37
C VAL A 103 -8.01 -3.09 -14.77
N ARG A 104 -8.92 -2.32 -15.30
CA ARG A 104 -8.72 -1.69 -16.59
C ARG A 104 -8.43 -0.23 -16.38
N VAL A 105 -7.24 0.19 -16.76
CA VAL A 105 -6.84 1.58 -16.64
C VAL A 105 -7.26 2.30 -17.91
N ILE A 106 -8.16 3.24 -17.76
CA ILE A 106 -8.69 4.00 -18.88
C ILE A 106 -7.66 5.01 -19.36
N ARG A 107 -6.96 5.59 -18.42
CA ARG A 107 -6.00 6.63 -18.77
C ARG A 107 -4.93 6.72 -17.67
N TYR A 108 -3.70 6.78 -18.11
CA TYR A 108 -2.57 7.04 -17.21
C TYR A 108 -1.79 8.19 -17.80
N ALA A 109 -1.75 9.31 -17.09
CA ALA A 109 -1.12 10.53 -17.57
C ALA A 109 -0.22 11.07 -16.48
N PRO A 110 1.03 10.58 -16.40
CA PRO A 110 1.94 10.98 -15.31
C PRO A 110 2.42 12.41 -15.39
N GLY A 111 2.21 13.06 -16.53
CA GLY A 111 2.69 14.40 -16.70
C GLY A 111 4.13 14.44 -17.14
N THR A 112 4.66 15.65 -17.30
CA THR A 112 6.03 15.83 -17.76
C THR A 112 6.90 16.52 -16.72
N ARG A 113 6.38 16.66 -15.51
CA ARG A 113 7.12 17.35 -14.47
C ARG A 113 8.32 16.53 -14.04
N PRO A 114 9.45 17.18 -13.79
CA PRO A 114 10.61 16.43 -13.32
C PRO A 114 10.34 15.68 -12.04
N LEU A 115 11.06 14.57 -11.86
CA LEU A 115 10.86 13.70 -10.70
C LEU A 115 11.74 14.07 -9.53
N ASP A 116 12.40 15.23 -9.58
CA ASP A 116 13.34 15.61 -8.54
C ASP A 116 12.65 16.23 -7.33
N GLY A 117 11.35 16.24 -7.33
CA GLY A 117 10.61 16.79 -6.20
C GLY A 117 10.43 18.28 -6.23
N LYS A 118 11.00 18.94 -7.18
CA LYS A 118 10.81 20.38 -7.30
C LYS A 118 9.44 20.63 -7.87
N ARG A 119 8.67 21.39 -7.15
CA ARG A 119 7.29 21.64 -7.51
C ARG A 119 7.10 23.08 -7.80
N SER A 120 6.41 23.32 -8.82
CA SER A 120 6.04 24.71 -9.12
C SER A 120 4.62 24.93 -8.71
#